data_54c6dc79b68a232b1a6e375d11584162
#
_entry.id   54c6dc79b68a232b1a6e375d11584162
#
_cell.length_a   1.000
_cell.length_b   1.000
_cell.length_c   1.000
_cell.angle_alpha   90.00
_cell.angle_beta   90.00
_cell.angle_gamma   90.00
#
_symmetry.space_group_name_H-M   'P 1'
#
loop_
_entity.id
_entity.type
_entity.pdbx_description
1 polymer ?
#
loop_
_entity_poly.entity_id
_entity_poly.type
_entity_poly.pdbx_seq_one_letter_code
_entity_poly.pdbx_strand_id
1 'polypeptide(L)'
;MMLSRRDVLKLVVGAVGATSAGFLGACRGGMPNVGEPRETPKSQPEAESVANRGRLLAKPTSPLSDVKVRSGLRPLGLGSGRDGLLYVPAGYDASEKVPLALTLHGAGGSARSGISHFLDLADEVGVVRLAPESRGRTWDVLVGGYGPDVEFIDRALDRVFDRLALDTRRLAITGFSDGASYALSLGLTNGDLFTRVIAFSPGFMTPAQRRGKPSLFVSHGTRDGVLPIGRCSRRIVPQLDREGYDVRYREFDGPHTVPYSVAREALDWFTSG
;
A
#
# COMPACT_ATOMS: atom_id res chain seq x y z
N MET A 1 22.26 -10.37 8.18
CA MET A 1 21.09 -11.19 7.84
C MET A 1 19.88 -10.28 7.80
N MET A 2 19.19 -10.20 6.67
CA MET A 2 17.95 -9.40 6.53
C MET A 2 16.88 -9.97 7.46
N LEU A 3 16.02 -9.12 8.02
CA LEU A 3 14.84 -9.59 8.73
C LEU A 3 13.95 -10.40 7.77
N SER A 4 13.52 -11.58 8.17
CA SER A 4 12.52 -12.34 7.43
C SER A 4 11.13 -11.80 7.71
N ARG A 5 10.14 -12.16 6.87
CA ARG A 5 8.72 -11.84 7.10
C ARG A 5 8.27 -12.21 8.53
N ARG A 6 8.75 -13.37 9.03
CA ARG A 6 8.42 -13.86 10.38
C ARG A 6 9.04 -13.01 11.48
N ASP A 7 10.23 -12.46 11.24
CA ASP A 7 10.92 -11.62 12.23
C ASP A 7 10.24 -10.25 12.35
N VAL A 8 9.79 -9.66 11.24
CA VAL A 8 9.02 -8.41 11.21
C VAL A 8 7.68 -8.61 11.93
N LEU A 9 6.98 -9.73 11.66
CA LEU A 9 5.71 -10.03 12.31
C LEU A 9 5.86 -10.15 13.83
N LYS A 10 6.93 -10.77 14.33
CA LYS A 10 7.21 -10.86 15.77
C LYS A 10 7.49 -9.50 16.42
N LEU A 11 8.21 -8.61 15.72
CA LEU A 11 8.50 -7.25 16.21
C LEU A 11 7.22 -6.40 16.30
N VAL A 12 6.32 -6.53 15.34
CA VAL A 12 5.07 -5.75 15.30
C VAL A 12 4.02 -6.30 16.27
N VAL A 13 3.91 -7.62 16.44
CA VAL A 13 2.96 -8.26 17.38
C VAL A 13 3.38 -8.04 18.84
N GLY A 14 4.67 -7.94 19.14
CA GLY A 14 5.18 -7.66 20.48
C GLY A 14 4.85 -6.26 21.02
N ALA A 15 4.48 -5.31 20.17
CA ALA A 15 4.11 -3.94 20.55
C ALA A 15 2.62 -3.78 20.92
N VAL A 16 1.78 -4.80 20.72
CA VAL A 16 0.34 -4.80 21.05
C VAL A 16 0.06 -5.97 22.00
N GLY A 17 0.62 -5.89 23.22
CA GLY A 17 0.46 -6.89 24.26
C GLY A 17 -0.65 -6.58 25.23
N ALA A 18 -1.49 -7.59 25.47
CA ALA A 18 -2.33 -7.87 26.63
C ALA A 18 -3.63 -7.07 26.83
N THR A 19 -4.74 -7.71 26.54
CA THR A 19 -5.77 -8.14 27.54
C THR A 19 -6.90 -8.91 26.85
N SER A 20 -7.17 -10.16 27.23
CA SER A 20 -8.53 -10.70 27.32
C SER A 20 -8.51 -12.05 28.03
N ALA A 21 -9.08 -12.06 29.23
CA ALA A 21 -9.45 -13.24 29.99
C ALA A 21 -10.64 -13.94 29.36
N GLY A 22 -10.68 -15.26 29.52
CA GLY A 22 -11.64 -16.13 28.88
C GLY A 22 -13.06 -16.08 29.43
N PHE A 23 -13.96 -16.67 28.64
CA PHE A 23 -15.22 -17.25 29.12
C PHE A 23 -15.50 -18.54 28.34
N LEU A 24 -15.48 -19.64 29.08
CA LEU A 24 -16.01 -20.94 28.66
C LEU A 24 -17.52 -20.94 28.89
N GLY A 25 -18.30 -21.27 27.88
CA GLY A 25 -19.73 -21.50 27.99
C GLY A 25 -20.18 -22.55 26.98
N ALA A 26 -20.37 -23.78 27.44
CA ALA A 26 -20.95 -24.86 26.67
C ALA A 26 -22.47 -24.78 26.69
N CYS A 27 -23.11 -24.84 25.52
CA CYS A 27 -24.53 -25.26 25.42
C CYS A 27 -24.74 -26.10 24.15
N ARG A 28 -25.24 -27.31 24.37
CA ARG A 28 -25.81 -28.25 23.38
C ARG A 28 -27.18 -27.77 22.90
N GLY A 29 -27.49 -27.97 21.63
CA GLY A 29 -28.88 -27.92 21.17
C GLY A 29 -29.05 -27.80 19.66
N GLY A 30 -29.51 -28.89 19.01
CA GLY A 30 -30.43 -28.83 17.87
C GLY A 30 -29.86 -28.50 16.49
N MET A 31 -29.71 -29.50 15.63
CA MET A 31 -29.59 -29.32 14.18
C MET A 31 -30.98 -28.99 13.58
N PRO A 32 -31.04 -28.05 12.64
CA PRO A 32 -31.99 -28.08 11.54
C PRO A 32 -31.33 -28.19 10.18
N ASN A 33 -31.85 -29.11 9.42
CA ASN A 33 -31.95 -29.26 7.97
C ASN A 33 -30.99 -28.46 7.04
N VAL A 34 -30.21 -29.24 6.31
CA VAL A 34 -29.26 -28.82 5.27
C VAL A 34 -30.06 -28.32 4.06
N GLY A 35 -30.11 -26.99 3.88
CA GLY A 35 -30.41 -26.38 2.59
C GLY A 35 -29.20 -26.50 1.70
N GLU A 36 -29.41 -26.84 0.42
CA GLU A 36 -28.37 -26.91 -0.62
C GLU A 36 -27.46 -25.68 -0.63
N PRO A 37 -26.14 -25.86 -0.83
CA PRO A 37 -25.20 -24.75 -0.91
C PRO A 37 -25.52 -23.90 -2.14
N ARG A 38 -25.88 -22.66 -1.93
CA ARG A 38 -25.90 -21.65 -2.99
C ARG A 38 -24.48 -21.53 -3.55
N GLU A 39 -24.31 -21.91 -4.81
CA GLU A 39 -23.04 -21.74 -5.52
C GLU A 39 -22.61 -20.25 -5.44
N THR A 40 -21.52 -20.00 -4.75
CA THR A 40 -20.79 -18.74 -4.83
C THR A 40 -20.25 -18.60 -6.26
N PRO A 41 -20.31 -17.41 -6.90
CA PRO A 41 -19.72 -17.21 -8.21
C PRO A 41 -18.25 -17.63 -8.15
N LYS A 42 -17.85 -18.58 -8.97
CA LYS A 42 -16.43 -19.00 -9.11
C LYS A 42 -15.62 -17.77 -9.49
N SER A 43 -14.78 -17.29 -8.58
CA SER A 43 -13.72 -16.35 -8.90
C SER A 43 -12.93 -16.91 -10.09
N GLN A 44 -12.62 -16.07 -11.07
CA GLN A 44 -11.95 -16.53 -12.29
C GLN A 44 -10.55 -17.07 -11.90
N PRO A 45 -10.22 -18.34 -12.20
CA PRO A 45 -8.99 -18.99 -11.72
C PRO A 45 -7.69 -18.30 -12.20
N GLU A 46 -7.76 -17.57 -13.30
CA GLU A 46 -6.63 -16.79 -13.85
C GLU A 46 -6.29 -15.54 -13.02
N ALA A 47 -7.28 -14.78 -12.60
CA ALA A 47 -7.07 -13.57 -11.80
C ALA A 47 -6.48 -13.91 -10.42
N GLU A 48 -6.97 -14.96 -9.77
CA GLU A 48 -6.45 -15.45 -8.49
C GLU A 48 -4.99 -15.92 -8.62
N SER A 49 -4.62 -16.63 -9.68
CA SER A 49 -3.25 -17.07 -9.90
C SER A 49 -2.27 -15.91 -10.18
N VAL A 50 -2.74 -14.82 -10.76
CA VAL A 50 -1.95 -13.61 -11.05
C VAL A 50 -1.76 -12.79 -9.77
N ALA A 51 -2.82 -12.61 -8.98
CA ALA A 51 -2.76 -11.92 -7.69
C ALA A 51 -1.80 -12.62 -6.71
N ASN A 52 -1.81 -13.95 -6.65
CA ASN A 52 -0.89 -14.77 -5.84
C ASN A 52 0.58 -14.61 -6.24
N ARG A 53 0.87 -14.02 -7.40
CA ARG A 53 2.21 -13.61 -7.84
C ARG A 53 2.48 -12.12 -7.61
N GLY A 54 1.61 -11.40 -6.92
CA GLY A 54 1.74 -9.98 -6.66
C GLY A 54 1.54 -9.09 -7.90
N ARG A 55 0.92 -9.61 -8.98
CA ARG A 55 0.72 -8.84 -10.21
C ARG A 55 -0.59 -8.06 -10.18
N LEU A 56 -0.50 -6.80 -10.57
CA LEU A 56 -1.64 -5.92 -10.84
C LEU A 56 -1.95 -5.96 -12.34
N LEU A 57 -3.21 -6.11 -12.68
CA LEU A 57 -3.71 -6.14 -14.05
C LEU A 57 -4.27 -4.78 -14.48
N ALA A 58 -4.67 -3.97 -13.52
CA ALA A 58 -5.17 -2.61 -13.73
C ALA A 58 -4.22 -1.79 -14.62
N LYS A 59 -4.78 -1.15 -15.62
CA LYS A 59 -4.05 -0.31 -16.57
C LYS A 59 -4.69 1.07 -16.63
N PRO A 60 -3.89 2.15 -16.63
CA PRO A 60 -4.41 3.48 -16.90
C PRO A 60 -5.13 3.51 -18.25
N THR A 61 -6.39 3.90 -18.24
CA THR A 61 -7.23 4.09 -19.42
C THR A 61 -7.52 5.57 -19.64
N SER A 62 -8.12 5.92 -20.76
CA SER A 62 -8.73 7.25 -20.88
C SER A 62 -9.97 7.27 -20.00
N PRO A 63 -10.15 8.31 -19.15
CA PRO A 63 -11.35 8.41 -18.31
C PRO A 63 -12.62 8.36 -19.15
N LEU A 64 -13.66 7.76 -18.60
CA LEU A 64 -15.01 7.78 -19.18
C LEU A 64 -15.51 9.24 -19.25
N SER A 65 -15.93 9.69 -20.41
CA SER A 65 -16.18 11.11 -20.75
C SER A 65 -17.25 11.82 -19.89
N ASP A 66 -18.11 11.07 -19.17
CA ASP A 66 -19.24 11.63 -18.44
C ASP A 66 -19.14 11.55 -16.91
N VAL A 67 -17.98 11.15 -16.38
CA VAL A 67 -17.81 10.97 -14.92
C VAL A 67 -17.46 12.31 -14.28
N LYS A 68 -18.45 12.96 -13.64
CA LYS A 68 -18.17 14.10 -12.75
C LYS A 68 -17.44 13.62 -11.50
N VAL A 69 -16.18 13.97 -11.41
CA VAL A 69 -15.37 13.70 -10.22
C VAL A 69 -15.46 14.88 -9.26
N ARG A 70 -15.83 14.62 -8.00
CA ARG A 70 -15.81 15.64 -6.95
C ARG A 70 -14.45 15.61 -6.25
N SER A 71 -13.89 16.76 -5.96
CA SER A 71 -12.72 16.91 -5.10
C SER A 71 -13.01 16.50 -3.64
N GLY A 72 -11.95 16.32 -2.85
CA GLY A 72 -12.03 15.97 -1.44
C GLY A 72 -11.92 14.48 -1.16
N LEU A 73 -12.00 14.13 0.13
CA LEU A 73 -11.86 12.77 0.66
C LEU A 73 -13.20 12.02 0.62
N ARG A 74 -13.18 10.79 0.12
CA ARG A 74 -14.37 9.93 0.05
C ARG A 74 -14.02 8.44 0.12
N PRO A 75 -14.97 7.57 0.55
CA PRO A 75 -14.82 6.12 0.45
C PRO A 75 -14.66 5.66 -1.00
N LEU A 76 -13.96 4.54 -1.22
CA LEU A 76 -13.88 3.90 -2.54
C LEU A 76 -15.22 3.26 -2.93
N GLY A 77 -15.95 2.70 -1.98
CA GLY A 77 -17.22 2.01 -2.20
C GLY A 77 -17.05 0.70 -2.96
N LEU A 78 -15.99 -0.05 -2.69
CA LEU A 78 -15.67 -1.34 -3.31
C LEU A 78 -16.09 -2.55 -2.45
N GLY A 79 -16.51 -2.33 -1.22
CA GLY A 79 -16.93 -3.40 -0.33
C GLY A 79 -17.52 -2.91 0.97
N SER A 80 -18.19 -3.82 1.70
CA SER A 80 -18.61 -3.63 3.09
C SER A 80 -17.46 -4.05 4.00
N GLY A 81 -17.14 -3.25 5.01
CA GLY A 81 -16.05 -3.52 5.96
C GLY A 81 -14.78 -2.76 5.61
N ARG A 82 -13.67 -3.48 5.45
CA ARG A 82 -12.38 -2.84 5.12
C ARG A 82 -12.38 -2.41 3.65
N ASP A 83 -12.70 -1.15 3.40
CA ASP A 83 -12.77 -0.55 2.05
C ASP A 83 -11.47 0.21 1.74
N GLY A 84 -11.55 1.47 1.49
CA GLY A 84 -10.44 2.37 1.20
C GLY A 84 -10.94 3.79 1.04
N LEU A 85 -10.00 4.71 0.88
CA LEU A 85 -10.26 6.13 0.69
C LEU A 85 -9.61 6.62 -0.61
N LEU A 86 -10.31 7.52 -1.28
CA LEU A 86 -9.80 8.29 -2.40
C LEU A 86 -9.85 9.77 -2.03
N TYR A 87 -8.73 10.46 -2.20
CA TYR A 87 -8.64 11.90 -2.13
C TYR A 87 -8.34 12.48 -3.50
N VAL A 88 -9.15 13.42 -3.94
CA VAL A 88 -8.95 14.19 -5.17
C VAL A 88 -8.69 15.64 -4.78
N PRO A 89 -7.58 16.25 -5.21
CA PRO A 89 -7.23 17.63 -4.89
C PRO A 89 -8.32 18.62 -5.27
N ALA A 90 -8.42 19.74 -4.53
CA ALA A 90 -9.43 20.76 -4.75
C ALA A 90 -9.34 21.41 -6.15
N GLY A 91 -8.13 21.53 -6.69
CA GLY A 91 -7.85 22.06 -8.03
C GLY A 91 -7.89 21.03 -9.16
N TYR A 92 -8.43 19.82 -8.94
CA TYR A 92 -8.50 18.80 -9.99
C TYR A 92 -9.33 19.26 -11.18
N ASP A 93 -8.72 19.25 -12.36
CA ASP A 93 -9.36 19.46 -13.67
C ASP A 93 -9.21 18.18 -14.52
N ALA A 94 -10.30 17.66 -15.03
CA ALA A 94 -10.31 16.46 -15.88
C ALA A 94 -9.65 16.67 -17.25
N SER A 95 -9.43 17.92 -17.68
CA SER A 95 -8.66 18.25 -18.88
C SER A 95 -7.15 18.11 -18.71
N GLU A 96 -6.67 18.06 -17.45
CA GLU A 96 -5.25 17.94 -17.11
C GLU A 96 -4.95 16.60 -16.44
N LYS A 97 -3.82 15.99 -16.83
CA LYS A 97 -3.37 14.74 -16.22
C LYS A 97 -2.63 15.01 -14.93
N VAL A 98 -3.08 14.40 -13.83
CA VAL A 98 -2.53 14.56 -12.49
C VAL A 98 -1.81 13.31 -12.00
N PRO A 99 -0.79 13.44 -11.13
CA PRO A 99 -0.11 12.30 -10.53
C PRO A 99 -1.03 11.54 -9.54
N LEU A 100 -0.76 10.22 -9.40
CA LEU A 100 -1.44 9.35 -8.43
C LEU A 100 -0.42 8.73 -7.47
N ALA A 101 -0.73 8.73 -6.19
CA ALA A 101 -0.01 7.97 -5.17
C ALA A 101 -0.94 6.97 -4.46
N LEU A 102 -0.67 5.67 -4.67
CA LEU A 102 -1.26 4.57 -3.90
C LEU A 102 -0.56 4.52 -2.54
N THR A 103 -1.31 4.69 -1.44
CA THR A 103 -0.75 4.87 -0.09
C THR A 103 -1.17 3.73 0.85
N LEU A 104 -0.19 3.01 1.40
CA LEU A 104 -0.39 1.80 2.19
C LEU A 104 -0.11 2.05 3.67
N HIS A 105 -1.06 1.69 4.53
CA HIS A 105 -0.97 1.89 5.98
C HIS A 105 -0.01 0.89 6.66
N GLY A 106 0.47 1.22 7.86
CA GLY A 106 1.23 0.32 8.71
C GLY A 106 0.38 -0.77 9.36
N ALA A 107 1.00 -1.69 10.11
CA ALA A 107 0.32 -2.77 10.82
C ALA A 107 -0.82 -2.26 11.72
N GLY A 108 -1.96 -2.92 11.68
CA GLY A 108 -3.14 -2.55 12.47
C GLY A 108 -3.79 -1.22 12.08
N GLY A 109 -3.29 -0.57 11.00
CA GLY A 109 -3.80 0.69 10.50
C GLY A 109 -5.06 0.55 9.65
N SER A 110 -5.43 1.68 9.07
CA SER A 110 -6.60 1.82 8.19
C SER A 110 -6.26 2.71 6.99
N ALA A 111 -7.16 2.79 6.03
CA ALA A 111 -7.04 3.73 4.90
C ALA A 111 -6.83 5.17 5.38
N ARG A 112 -7.50 5.57 6.47
CA ARG A 112 -7.35 6.91 7.07
C ARG A 112 -5.93 7.14 7.60
N SER A 113 -5.35 6.18 8.30
CA SER A 113 -3.95 6.32 8.77
C SER A 113 -2.96 6.30 7.61
N GLY A 114 -3.20 5.51 6.56
CA GLY A 114 -2.36 5.51 5.36
C GLY A 114 -2.36 6.85 4.62
N ILE A 115 -3.54 7.46 4.45
CA ILE A 115 -3.67 8.70 3.68
C ILE A 115 -3.20 9.94 4.46
N SER A 116 -3.29 9.92 5.81
CA SER A 116 -3.05 11.09 6.66
C SER A 116 -1.61 11.62 6.58
N HIS A 117 -0.62 10.77 6.36
CA HIS A 117 0.79 11.19 6.31
C HIS A 117 1.09 12.29 5.27
N PHE A 118 0.19 12.51 4.32
CA PHE A 118 0.41 13.44 3.21
C PHE A 118 -0.84 14.24 2.85
N LEU A 119 -1.93 14.13 3.61
CA LEU A 119 -3.20 14.71 3.20
C LEU A 119 -3.11 16.24 3.08
N ASP A 120 -2.42 16.87 4.05
CA ASP A 120 -2.24 18.33 4.08
C ASP A 120 -1.37 18.84 2.92
N LEU A 121 -0.54 17.98 2.32
CA LEU A 121 0.32 18.32 1.20
C LEU A 121 -0.32 18.02 -0.16
N ALA A 122 -1.42 17.25 -0.18
CA ALA A 122 -1.99 16.74 -1.43
C ALA A 122 -2.53 17.84 -2.33
N ASP A 123 -3.15 18.88 -1.77
CA ASP A 123 -3.65 20.03 -2.52
C ASP A 123 -2.54 20.90 -3.09
N GLU A 124 -1.48 21.12 -2.28
CA GLU A 124 -0.35 21.95 -2.72
C GLU A 124 0.38 21.37 -3.92
N VAL A 125 0.48 20.05 -3.99
CA VAL A 125 1.23 19.35 -5.06
C VAL A 125 0.34 18.72 -6.12
N GLY A 126 -0.98 18.86 -6.00
CA GLY A 126 -1.96 18.36 -6.99
C GLY A 126 -1.96 16.83 -7.17
N VAL A 127 -1.67 16.06 -6.12
CA VAL A 127 -1.55 14.59 -6.18
C VAL A 127 -2.84 13.90 -5.74
N VAL A 128 -3.43 13.10 -6.60
CA VAL A 128 -4.51 12.17 -6.22
C VAL A 128 -3.97 11.09 -5.30
N ARG A 129 -4.70 10.78 -4.22
CA ARG A 129 -4.30 9.78 -3.22
C ARG A 129 -5.31 8.66 -3.16
N LEU A 130 -4.84 7.44 -3.35
CA LEU A 130 -5.62 6.21 -3.21
C LEU A 130 -5.08 5.42 -2.01
N ALA A 131 -5.89 5.22 -0.99
CA ALA A 131 -5.52 4.50 0.22
C ALA A 131 -6.45 3.30 0.44
N PRO A 132 -6.12 2.11 -0.08
CA PRO A 132 -6.85 0.89 0.24
C PRO A 132 -6.60 0.47 1.69
N GLU A 133 -7.53 -0.29 2.28
CA GLU A 133 -7.28 -1.03 3.51
C GLU A 133 -6.81 -2.45 3.21
N SER A 134 -5.88 -2.98 4.02
CA SER A 134 -5.51 -4.39 3.96
C SER A 134 -6.70 -5.28 4.32
N ARG A 135 -6.79 -6.48 3.73
CA ARG A 135 -7.89 -7.42 4.02
C ARG A 135 -7.80 -8.04 5.42
N GLY A 136 -6.61 -7.96 6.05
CA GLY A 136 -6.34 -8.39 7.41
C GLY A 136 -5.89 -7.24 8.32
N ARG A 137 -5.22 -7.58 9.43
CA ARG A 137 -4.58 -6.60 10.32
C ARG A 137 -3.34 -5.96 9.70
N THR A 138 -2.72 -6.65 8.75
CA THR A 138 -1.61 -6.18 7.92
C THR A 138 -1.74 -6.78 6.52
N TRP A 139 -0.81 -6.45 5.64
CA TRP A 139 -0.81 -6.86 4.24
C TRP A 139 -0.47 -8.34 4.08
N ASP A 140 -1.09 -9.01 3.13
CA ASP A 140 -1.05 -10.45 2.90
C ASP A 140 0.37 -11.01 2.73
N VAL A 141 1.27 -10.29 2.05
CA VAL A 141 2.66 -10.70 1.87
C VAL A 141 3.42 -10.89 3.18
N LEU A 142 3.00 -10.23 4.27
CA LEU A 142 3.61 -10.36 5.58
C LEU A 142 3.21 -11.66 6.29
N VAL A 143 2.01 -12.16 5.99
CA VAL A 143 1.42 -13.29 6.72
C VAL A 143 1.39 -14.60 5.94
N GLY A 144 1.35 -14.57 4.60
CA GLY A 144 1.22 -15.82 3.84
C GLY A 144 1.70 -15.78 2.39
N GLY A 145 1.86 -14.61 1.83
CA GLY A 145 2.17 -14.39 0.42
C GLY A 145 1.14 -13.45 -0.20
N TYR A 146 1.32 -13.08 -1.45
CA TYR A 146 0.38 -12.23 -2.17
C TYR A 146 -0.97 -12.95 -2.39
N GLY A 147 -2.06 -12.19 -2.45
CA GLY A 147 -3.40 -12.70 -2.67
C GLY A 147 -4.49 -11.63 -2.55
N PRO A 148 -5.38 -11.70 -1.54
CA PRO A 148 -6.58 -10.85 -1.47
C PRO A 148 -6.31 -9.34 -1.41
N ASP A 149 -5.18 -8.89 -0.86
CA ASP A 149 -4.81 -7.47 -0.87
C ASP A 149 -4.45 -6.99 -2.27
N VAL A 150 -3.74 -7.83 -3.06
CA VAL A 150 -3.42 -7.53 -4.47
C VAL A 150 -4.69 -7.39 -5.29
N GLU A 151 -5.64 -8.31 -5.14
CA GLU A 151 -6.94 -8.26 -5.84
C GLU A 151 -7.74 -7.01 -5.49
N PHE A 152 -7.72 -6.61 -4.22
CA PHE A 152 -8.43 -5.41 -3.80
C PHE A 152 -7.77 -4.14 -4.33
N ILE A 153 -6.43 -4.07 -4.29
CA ILE A 153 -5.64 -2.96 -4.84
C ILE A 153 -5.87 -2.85 -6.34
N ASP A 154 -5.90 -3.97 -7.05
CA ASP A 154 -6.14 -4.02 -8.49
C ASP A 154 -7.50 -3.41 -8.84
N ARG A 155 -8.58 -3.85 -8.19
CA ARG A 155 -9.92 -3.27 -8.37
C ARG A 155 -10.00 -1.80 -7.98
N ALA A 156 -9.25 -1.38 -6.95
CA ALA A 156 -9.19 0.01 -6.52
C ALA A 156 -8.51 0.90 -7.57
N LEU A 157 -7.44 0.41 -8.18
CA LEU A 157 -6.74 1.08 -9.28
C LEU A 157 -7.60 1.17 -10.53
N ASP A 158 -8.24 0.08 -10.97
CA ASP A 158 -9.16 0.08 -12.11
C ASP A 158 -10.23 1.14 -11.95
N ARG A 159 -10.87 1.18 -10.77
CA ARG A 159 -11.91 2.18 -10.48
C ARG A 159 -11.41 3.62 -10.58
N VAL A 160 -10.17 3.86 -10.20
CA VAL A 160 -9.56 5.20 -10.26
C VAL A 160 -9.13 5.53 -11.68
N PHE A 161 -8.56 4.58 -12.40
CA PHE A 161 -8.14 4.74 -13.81
C PHE A 161 -9.32 5.04 -14.72
N ASP A 162 -10.47 4.42 -14.49
CA ASP A 162 -11.69 4.68 -15.27
C ASP A 162 -12.30 6.07 -15.05
N ARG A 163 -11.91 6.77 -13.99
CA ARG A 163 -12.59 8.00 -13.55
C ARG A 163 -11.75 9.26 -13.58
N LEU A 164 -10.43 9.12 -13.52
CA LEU A 164 -9.52 10.25 -13.36
C LEU A 164 -8.53 10.34 -14.51
N ALA A 165 -8.29 11.56 -14.98
CA ALA A 165 -7.22 11.86 -15.90
C ALA A 165 -5.88 11.80 -15.17
N LEU A 166 -5.15 10.68 -15.28
CA LEU A 166 -3.91 10.45 -14.57
C LEU A 166 -2.70 10.51 -15.49
N ASP A 167 -1.61 11.09 -14.98
CA ASP A 167 -0.32 11.04 -15.66
C ASP A 167 0.35 9.68 -15.41
N THR A 168 0.37 8.84 -16.42
CA THR A 168 0.96 7.49 -16.35
C THR A 168 2.47 7.50 -16.09
N ARG A 169 3.14 8.63 -16.29
CA ARG A 169 4.56 8.81 -15.95
C ARG A 169 4.77 9.16 -14.47
N ARG A 170 3.69 9.52 -13.76
CA ARG A 170 3.70 9.91 -12.36
C ARG A 170 2.72 9.07 -11.54
N LEU A 171 2.96 7.75 -11.53
CA LEU A 171 2.25 6.78 -10.70
C LEU A 171 3.20 6.28 -9.62
N ALA A 172 2.87 6.54 -8.35
CA ALA A 172 3.66 6.12 -7.20
C ALA A 172 2.90 5.10 -6.34
N ILE A 173 3.67 4.19 -5.73
CA ILE A 173 3.21 3.39 -4.59
C ILE A 173 4.03 3.79 -3.37
N THR A 174 3.35 4.08 -2.27
CA THR A 174 3.99 4.55 -1.03
C THR A 174 3.42 3.85 0.19
N GLY A 175 4.18 3.84 1.29
CA GLY A 175 3.70 3.32 2.55
C GLY A 175 4.63 3.59 3.73
N PHE A 176 4.13 3.30 4.93
CA PHE A 176 4.86 3.41 6.18
C PHE A 176 4.92 2.04 6.87
N SER A 177 6.07 1.69 7.49
CA SER A 177 6.21 0.46 8.27
C SER A 177 5.90 -0.79 7.43
N ASP A 178 4.91 -1.60 7.82
CA ASP A 178 4.42 -2.75 7.03
C ASP A 178 3.98 -2.32 5.63
N GLY A 179 3.28 -1.18 5.52
CA GLY A 179 2.89 -0.62 4.23
C GLY A 179 4.09 -0.24 3.37
N ALA A 180 5.22 0.20 3.97
CA ALA A 180 6.45 0.48 3.23
C ALA A 180 7.12 -0.80 2.72
N SER A 181 7.12 -1.87 3.54
CA SER A 181 7.61 -3.18 3.14
C SER A 181 6.79 -3.77 1.99
N TYR A 182 5.45 -3.56 2.05
CA TYR A 182 4.54 -3.97 1.00
C TYR A 182 4.70 -3.11 -0.26
N ALA A 183 4.87 -1.78 -0.10
CA ALA A 183 5.10 -0.86 -1.22
C ALA A 183 6.38 -1.21 -2.00
N LEU A 184 7.48 -1.52 -1.31
CA LEU A 184 8.71 -2.01 -1.95
C LEU A 184 8.44 -3.32 -2.69
N SER A 185 7.78 -4.27 -2.04
CA SER A 185 7.55 -5.61 -2.58
C SER A 185 6.63 -5.58 -3.82
N LEU A 186 5.49 -4.90 -3.70
CA LEU A 186 4.49 -4.79 -4.77
C LEU A 186 4.95 -3.84 -5.87
N GLY A 187 5.60 -2.71 -5.51
CA GLY A 187 6.11 -1.73 -6.45
C GLY A 187 7.20 -2.28 -7.35
N LEU A 188 8.15 -3.05 -6.80
CA LEU A 188 9.17 -3.73 -7.59
C LEU A 188 8.62 -4.86 -8.45
N THR A 189 7.52 -5.50 -8.01
CA THR A 189 6.82 -6.52 -8.81
C THR A 189 6.04 -5.89 -9.97
N ASN A 190 5.64 -4.62 -9.84
CA ASN A 190 4.84 -3.87 -10.81
C ASN A 190 5.50 -2.53 -11.22
N GLY A 191 6.83 -2.51 -11.35
CA GLY A 191 7.56 -1.33 -11.81
C GLY A 191 7.36 -1.00 -13.30
N ASP A 192 6.59 -1.80 -14.00
CA ASP A 192 6.02 -1.51 -15.32
C ASP A 192 4.72 -0.68 -15.23
N LEU A 193 4.11 -0.58 -14.04
CA LEU A 193 2.98 0.28 -13.72
C LEU A 193 3.42 1.50 -12.90
N PHE A 194 4.12 1.26 -11.77
CA PHE A 194 4.58 2.33 -10.89
C PHE A 194 5.95 2.86 -11.34
N THR A 195 6.02 4.16 -11.59
CA THR A 195 7.30 4.83 -11.94
C THR A 195 8.10 5.22 -10.70
N ARG A 196 7.43 5.30 -9.54
CA ARG A 196 8.04 5.69 -8.25
C ARG A 196 7.59 4.75 -7.13
N VAL A 197 8.52 4.44 -6.22
CA VAL A 197 8.24 3.73 -4.97
C VAL A 197 8.74 4.57 -3.80
N ILE A 198 7.89 4.88 -2.83
CA ILE A 198 8.23 5.67 -1.65
C ILE A 198 8.04 4.81 -0.40
N ALA A 199 9.10 4.52 0.33
CA ALA A 199 9.06 3.63 1.48
C ALA A 199 9.59 4.32 2.76
N PHE A 200 8.70 4.57 3.71
CA PHE A 200 9.03 5.16 5.01
C PHE A 200 9.18 4.08 6.07
N SER A 201 10.40 3.93 6.60
CA SER A 201 10.76 2.91 7.60
C SER A 201 10.35 1.48 7.20
N PRO A 202 10.75 0.96 6.02
CA PRO A 202 10.45 -0.41 5.61
C PRO A 202 11.23 -1.42 6.46
N GLY A 203 10.61 -2.58 6.76
CA GLY A 203 11.26 -3.69 7.46
C GLY A 203 11.99 -4.64 6.51
N PHE A 204 11.44 -4.88 5.33
CA PHE A 204 11.95 -5.83 4.33
C PHE A 204 11.42 -5.50 2.94
N MET A 205 11.91 -6.21 1.93
CA MET A 205 11.31 -6.31 0.61
C MET A 205 11.30 -7.76 0.13
N THR A 206 10.21 -8.16 -0.56
CA THR A 206 10.09 -9.51 -1.10
C THR A 206 9.24 -9.49 -2.38
N PRO A 207 9.77 -8.83 -3.45
CA PRO A 207 9.09 -8.86 -4.74
C PRO A 207 9.01 -10.29 -5.27
N ALA A 208 7.84 -10.68 -5.81
CA ALA A 208 7.68 -12.00 -6.43
C ALA A 208 8.52 -12.13 -7.70
N GLN A 209 8.55 -11.06 -8.50
CA GLN A 209 9.39 -10.90 -9.68
C GLN A 209 9.65 -9.41 -9.87
N ARG A 210 10.88 -9.02 -10.19
CA ARG A 210 11.17 -7.62 -10.51
C ARG A 210 10.81 -7.28 -11.95
N ARG A 211 10.08 -6.18 -12.14
CA ARG A 211 9.69 -5.67 -13.45
C ARG A 211 9.93 -4.17 -13.51
N GLY A 212 10.34 -3.68 -14.67
CA GLY A 212 10.68 -2.27 -14.83
C GLY A 212 11.82 -1.81 -13.91
N LYS A 213 12.00 -0.52 -13.83
CA LYS A 213 13.02 0.14 -13.00
C LYS A 213 12.44 1.42 -12.39
N PRO A 214 11.49 1.33 -11.45
CA PRO A 214 11.00 2.51 -10.76
C PRO A 214 12.14 3.16 -9.98
N SER A 215 12.17 4.49 -9.91
CA SER A 215 13.04 5.18 -8.95
C SER A 215 12.45 5.08 -7.55
N LEU A 216 13.31 5.00 -6.53
CA LEU A 216 12.89 4.76 -5.16
C LEU A 216 13.28 5.93 -4.24
N PHE A 217 12.37 6.26 -3.32
CA PHE A 217 12.67 7.10 -2.16
C PHE A 217 12.52 6.24 -0.91
N VAL A 218 13.58 6.09 -0.13
CA VAL A 218 13.56 5.31 1.11
C VAL A 218 13.97 6.23 2.26
N SER A 219 13.18 6.28 3.35
CA SER A 219 13.62 6.97 4.56
C SER A 219 13.53 6.10 5.79
N HIS A 220 14.35 6.41 6.82
CA HIS A 220 14.35 5.66 8.07
C HIS A 220 14.88 6.49 9.24
N GLY A 221 14.24 6.35 10.41
CA GLY A 221 14.71 6.97 11.65
C GLY A 221 15.92 6.22 12.22
N THR A 222 16.97 6.95 12.61
CA THR A 222 18.20 6.34 13.18
C THR A 222 17.97 5.73 14.56
N ARG A 223 16.91 6.18 15.27
CA ARG A 223 16.49 5.67 16.57
C ARG A 223 15.20 4.84 16.50
N ASP A 224 14.93 4.23 15.34
CA ASP A 224 13.78 3.36 15.17
C ASP A 224 13.92 2.11 16.04
N GLY A 225 13.10 2.04 17.10
CA GLY A 225 13.07 0.91 18.04
C GLY A 225 12.10 -0.20 17.61
N VAL A 226 11.25 0.03 16.61
CA VAL A 226 10.30 -0.96 16.07
C VAL A 226 10.95 -1.77 14.95
N LEU A 227 11.51 -1.08 13.97
CA LEU A 227 12.22 -1.67 12.84
C LEU A 227 13.66 -1.13 12.81
N PRO A 228 14.61 -1.73 13.56
CA PRO A 228 15.95 -1.19 13.68
C PRO A 228 16.63 -0.97 12.32
N ILE A 229 17.03 0.26 12.03
CA ILE A 229 17.53 0.71 10.72
C ILE A 229 18.68 -0.16 10.19
N GLY A 230 19.57 -0.62 11.07
CA GLY A 230 20.71 -1.48 10.72
C GLY A 230 20.32 -2.87 10.19
N ARG A 231 19.11 -3.35 10.50
CA ARG A 231 18.57 -4.62 10.01
C ARG A 231 17.62 -4.42 8.82
N CYS A 232 17.18 -3.21 8.59
CA CYS A 232 16.16 -2.82 7.61
C CYS A 232 16.78 -1.99 6.48
N SER A 233 16.55 -0.69 6.43
CA SER A 233 16.92 0.15 5.28
C SER A 233 18.42 0.15 4.96
N ARG A 234 19.31 0.10 5.94
CA ARG A 234 20.75 -0.01 5.72
C ARG A 234 21.19 -1.34 5.07
N ARG A 235 20.28 -2.31 4.92
CA ARG A 235 20.49 -3.53 4.13
C ARG A 235 19.70 -3.52 2.82
N ILE A 236 18.50 -2.98 2.86
CA ILE A 236 17.62 -2.87 1.69
C ILE A 236 18.25 -1.97 0.63
N VAL A 237 18.68 -0.76 1.00
CA VAL A 237 19.19 0.24 0.08
C VAL A 237 20.43 -0.26 -0.69
N PRO A 238 21.50 -0.75 -0.06
CA PRO A 238 22.64 -1.29 -0.80
C PRO A 238 22.29 -2.50 -1.68
N GLN A 239 21.24 -3.25 -1.37
CA GLN A 239 20.77 -4.32 -2.25
C GLN A 239 20.12 -3.73 -3.50
N LEU A 240 19.26 -2.72 -3.37
CA LEU A 240 18.61 -2.02 -4.48
C LEU A 240 19.65 -1.35 -5.40
N ASP A 241 20.67 -0.72 -4.81
CA ASP A 241 21.78 -0.10 -5.55
C ASP A 241 22.54 -1.13 -6.39
N ARG A 242 22.88 -2.28 -5.80
CA ARG A 242 23.55 -3.38 -6.54
C ARG A 242 22.67 -3.98 -7.64
N GLU A 243 21.36 -3.91 -7.49
CA GLU A 243 20.40 -4.33 -8.50
C GLU A 243 20.15 -3.25 -9.57
N GLY A 244 20.84 -2.11 -9.49
CA GLY A 244 20.81 -1.00 -10.46
C GLY A 244 19.52 -0.18 -10.41
N TYR A 245 18.91 -0.03 -9.24
CA TYR A 245 17.84 0.92 -9.03
C TYR A 245 18.39 2.31 -8.68
N ASP A 246 17.70 3.36 -9.11
CA ASP A 246 17.94 4.72 -8.66
C ASP A 246 17.26 4.92 -7.29
N VAL A 247 18.09 5.07 -6.22
CA VAL A 247 17.58 5.13 -4.84
C VAL A 247 17.99 6.44 -4.18
N ARG A 248 17.00 7.28 -3.86
CA ARG A 248 17.18 8.40 -2.94
C ARG A 248 16.96 7.92 -1.52
N TYR A 249 18.04 7.87 -0.72
CA TYR A 249 17.99 7.40 0.67
C TYR A 249 18.11 8.55 1.66
N ARG A 250 17.19 8.61 2.64
CA ARG A 250 17.12 9.65 3.65
C ARG A 250 17.06 9.05 5.06
N GLU A 251 18.16 9.10 5.82
CA GLU A 251 18.13 8.86 7.26
C GLU A 251 17.78 10.16 7.99
N PHE A 252 17.03 10.07 9.09
CA PHE A 252 16.73 11.20 9.96
C PHE A 252 16.89 10.81 11.43
N ASP A 253 17.22 11.80 12.27
CA ASP A 253 17.34 11.59 13.70
C ASP A 253 15.95 11.53 14.34
N GLY A 254 15.42 10.32 14.51
CA GLY A 254 14.07 10.12 15.02
C GLY A 254 13.69 8.64 15.21
N PRO A 255 12.54 8.41 15.87
CA PRO A 255 11.99 7.09 16.11
C PRO A 255 11.27 6.54 14.87
N HIS A 256 10.44 5.48 15.05
CA HIS A 256 9.58 4.89 14.02
C HIS A 256 8.42 5.82 13.65
N THR A 257 8.66 6.74 12.72
CA THR A 257 7.70 7.78 12.30
C THR A 257 7.97 8.27 10.88
N VAL A 258 7.08 9.11 10.36
CA VAL A 258 7.28 9.89 9.13
C VAL A 258 7.29 11.37 9.49
N PRO A 259 8.45 12.03 9.60
CA PRO A 259 8.49 13.47 9.83
C PRO A 259 7.89 14.24 8.65
N TYR A 260 7.19 15.35 8.93
CA TYR A 260 6.58 16.18 7.90
C TYR A 260 7.59 16.64 6.82
N SER A 261 8.80 17.03 7.23
CA SER A 261 9.85 17.46 6.28
C SER A 261 10.29 16.34 5.34
N VAL A 262 10.33 15.08 5.84
CA VAL A 262 10.67 13.90 5.02
C VAL A 262 9.51 13.54 4.07
N ALA A 263 8.27 13.67 4.55
CA ALA A 263 7.09 13.48 3.72
C ALA A 263 7.04 14.50 2.58
N ARG A 264 7.31 15.77 2.89
CA ARG A 264 7.40 16.87 1.90
C ARG A 264 8.50 16.60 0.88
N GLU A 265 9.72 16.27 1.32
CA GLU A 265 10.84 15.94 0.45
C GLU A 265 10.51 14.80 -0.54
N ALA A 266 9.83 13.76 -0.05
CA ALA A 266 9.41 12.63 -0.88
C ALA A 266 8.36 13.02 -1.93
N LEU A 267 7.41 13.89 -1.56
CA LEU A 267 6.38 14.37 -2.50
C LEU A 267 6.96 15.33 -3.53
N ASP A 268 7.80 16.27 -3.13
CA ASP A 268 8.49 17.19 -4.04
C ASP A 268 9.35 16.40 -5.05
N TRP A 269 10.08 15.38 -4.57
CA TRP A 269 10.82 14.48 -5.45
C TRP A 269 9.90 13.71 -6.42
N PHE A 270 8.76 13.24 -5.95
CA PHE A 270 7.80 12.52 -6.79
C PHE A 270 7.19 13.40 -7.88
N THR A 271 6.88 14.64 -7.57
CA THR A 271 6.18 15.55 -8.49
C THR A 271 7.10 16.32 -9.44
N SER A 272 8.40 16.41 -9.12
CA SER A 272 9.41 17.15 -9.90
C SER A 272 10.01 16.37 -11.07
N GLY A 273 9.65 15.08 -11.26
CA GLY A 273 10.29 14.18 -12.23
C GLY A 273 9.44 13.76 -13.41
#